data_28d78dc48f21aa8793d6ee094d4fea5b
#
_entry.id   28d78dc48f21aa8793d6ee094d4fea5b
#
_cell.length_a   1.000
_cell.length_b   1.000
_cell.length_c   1.000
_cell.angle_alpha   90.00
_cell.angle_beta   90.00
_cell.angle_gamma   90.00
#
_symmetry.space_group_name_H-M   'P 1'
#
loop_
_entity.id
_entity.type
_entity.pdbx_description
1 polymer ?
#
loop_
_entity_poly.entity_id
_entity_poly.type
_entity_poly.pdbx_seq_one_letter_code
_entity_poly.pdbx_strand_id
1 'polypeptide(L)'
;MEYIAYGPPDLEANVTALNTTETQVLRCNTLDSVCFTSVLGKRVPNYLLSTCSQRALLLSPKLPKYTYIFGASAWWVHTGENPPQRLQVCANLVRSSWRSVDMVRRQLPASQYAQIAGVPCICLEHAALEMALHAGRVQGREIILTACRHGANRSGLLTAFNYLRGRSRNGWLEQLINELLPAVISTRTLGTGSAAGRIDTVNLAHDR
;
A
#
# COMPACT_ATOMS: atom_id res chain seq x y z
N MET A 1 11.28 -0.48 23.44
CA MET A 1 11.38 0.38 22.25
C MET A 1 10.28 1.44 22.34
N GLU A 2 10.65 2.65 22.73
CA GLU A 2 9.74 3.78 22.74
C GLU A 2 9.56 4.24 21.29
N TYR A 3 8.34 4.10 20.77
CA TYR A 3 7.96 4.75 19.52
C TYR A 3 7.69 6.22 19.83
N ILE A 4 8.67 7.07 19.55
CA ILE A 4 8.50 8.51 19.56
C ILE A 4 7.58 8.82 18.37
N ALA A 5 6.40 9.37 18.66
CA ALA A 5 5.47 9.89 17.66
C ALA A 5 6.09 11.15 17.03
N TYR A 6 6.88 10.98 15.97
CA TYR A 6 7.28 12.09 15.12
C TYR A 6 6.23 12.26 14.01
N GLY A 7 5.14 12.96 14.33
CA GLY A 7 4.44 13.72 13.30
C GLY A 7 5.09 15.11 13.26
N PRO A 8 5.39 15.69 12.07
CA PRO A 8 5.80 17.08 12.04
C PRO A 8 4.70 17.92 12.67
N PRO A 9 5.00 18.74 13.70
CA PRO A 9 4.00 19.51 14.44
C PRO A 9 3.17 20.46 13.57
N ASP A 10 3.67 20.76 12.37
CA ASP A 10 3.04 21.71 11.43
C ASP A 10 1.88 21.12 10.59
N LEU A 11 1.76 19.78 10.47
CA LEU A 11 0.69 19.18 9.67
C LEU A 11 -0.69 19.34 10.32
N GLU A 12 -0.79 19.23 11.64
CA GLU A 12 -2.06 19.48 12.34
C GLU A 12 -2.42 20.97 12.39
N ALA A 13 -1.46 21.86 12.54
CA ALA A 13 -1.66 23.30 12.52
C ALA A 13 -2.18 23.77 11.15
N ASN A 14 -1.63 23.26 10.06
CA ASN A 14 -2.06 23.63 8.71
C ASN A 14 -3.43 23.05 8.30
N VAL A 15 -3.87 21.95 8.90
CA VAL A 15 -5.17 21.33 8.62
C VAL A 15 -6.32 22.02 9.36
N THR A 16 -6.03 22.70 10.47
CA THR A 16 -7.04 23.38 11.29
C THR A 16 -7.21 24.86 10.97
N ALA A 17 -6.36 25.45 10.13
CA ALA A 17 -6.21 26.89 9.97
C ALA A 17 -7.17 27.57 9.00
N LEU A 18 -8.00 26.85 8.25
CA LEU A 18 -9.03 27.49 7.42
C LEU A 18 -10.17 27.98 8.30
N ASN A 19 -10.33 29.30 8.38
CA ASN A 19 -11.47 29.86 9.06
C ASN A 19 -12.78 29.63 8.29
N THR A 20 -13.93 29.85 8.93
CA THR A 20 -15.26 29.60 8.33
C THR A 20 -15.50 30.40 7.07
N THR A 21 -14.95 31.60 6.97
CA THR A 21 -15.11 32.51 5.82
C THR A 21 -14.32 31.99 4.60
N GLU A 22 -13.08 31.58 4.78
CA GLU A 22 -12.26 30.96 3.70
C GLU A 22 -12.90 29.68 3.18
N THR A 23 -13.44 28.86 4.09
CA THR A 23 -14.16 27.64 3.71
C THR A 23 -15.42 27.96 2.89
N GLN A 24 -16.14 29.02 3.20
CA GLN A 24 -17.32 29.45 2.45
C GLN A 24 -16.94 29.96 1.05
N VAL A 25 -15.90 30.77 0.93
CA VAL A 25 -15.40 31.28 -0.36
C VAL A 25 -14.98 30.13 -1.29
N LEU A 26 -14.28 29.13 -0.75
CA LEU A 26 -13.88 27.94 -1.51
C LEU A 26 -15.07 27.10 -2.00
N ARG A 27 -16.11 26.97 -1.15
CA ARG A 27 -17.35 26.27 -1.53
C ARG A 27 -18.12 27.00 -2.62
N CYS A 28 -18.23 28.32 -2.54
CA CYS A 28 -18.91 29.12 -3.55
C CYS A 28 -18.26 29.04 -4.94
N ASN A 29 -16.95 28.84 -4.99
CA ASN A 29 -16.20 28.79 -6.25
C ASN A 29 -15.97 27.35 -6.77
N THR A 30 -16.62 26.34 -6.20
CA THR A 30 -16.39 24.91 -6.53
C THR A 30 -14.93 24.42 -6.41
N LEU A 31 -14.04 25.26 -5.93
CA LEU A 31 -12.61 24.95 -5.75
C LEU A 31 -12.36 23.99 -4.59
N ASP A 32 -13.33 23.84 -3.71
CA ASP A 32 -13.24 23.03 -2.52
C ASP A 32 -12.94 21.55 -2.83
N SER A 33 -13.64 20.97 -3.80
CA SER A 33 -13.42 19.57 -4.21
C SER A 33 -12.12 19.35 -4.97
N VAL A 34 -11.59 20.41 -5.60
CA VAL A 34 -10.32 20.35 -6.35
C VAL A 34 -9.13 20.53 -5.43
N CYS A 35 -9.23 21.39 -4.42
CA CYS A 35 -8.12 21.75 -3.54
C CYS A 35 -8.04 20.90 -2.28
N PHE A 36 -9.15 20.31 -1.84
CA PHE A 36 -9.24 19.60 -0.56
C PHE A 36 -9.89 18.24 -0.69
N THR A 37 -9.35 17.31 0.08
CA THR A 37 -9.92 15.96 0.26
C THR A 37 -10.42 15.81 1.69
N SER A 38 -11.59 15.19 1.87
CA SER A 38 -12.10 14.83 3.20
C SER A 38 -11.47 13.54 3.69
N VAL A 39 -10.70 13.62 4.78
CA VAL A 39 -10.05 12.48 5.44
C VAL A 39 -10.42 12.45 6.90
N LEU A 40 -11.00 11.35 7.37
CA LEU A 40 -11.47 11.20 8.76
C LEU A 40 -12.36 12.35 9.23
N GLY A 41 -13.20 12.88 8.33
CA GLY A 41 -14.10 14.01 8.60
C GLY A 41 -13.44 15.39 8.64
N LYS A 42 -12.12 15.48 8.38
CA LYS A 42 -11.38 16.73 8.27
C LYS A 42 -11.09 17.05 6.81
N ARG A 43 -11.08 18.32 6.43
CA ARG A 43 -10.64 18.77 5.11
C ARG A 43 -9.14 18.98 5.10
N VAL A 44 -8.48 18.32 4.18
CA VAL A 44 -7.02 18.31 4.05
C VAL A 44 -6.65 18.80 2.66
N PRO A 45 -5.76 19.77 2.53
CA PRO A 45 -5.26 20.21 1.23
C PRO A 45 -4.62 19.06 0.44
N ASN A 46 -4.95 18.96 -0.86
CA ASN A 46 -4.52 17.84 -1.71
C ASN A 46 -3.00 17.73 -1.84
N TYR A 47 -2.28 18.86 -1.79
CA TYR A 47 -0.81 18.84 -1.86
C TYR A 47 -0.15 18.14 -0.66
N LEU A 48 -0.85 18.06 0.49
CA LEU A 48 -0.39 17.31 1.67
C LEU A 48 -0.71 15.81 1.60
N LEU A 49 -1.31 15.35 0.51
CA LEU A 49 -1.73 13.95 0.32
C LEU A 49 -1.06 13.28 -0.87
N SER A 50 -0.08 13.94 -1.48
CA SER A 50 0.52 13.51 -2.74
C SER A 50 1.32 12.21 -2.62
N THR A 51 1.94 11.96 -1.47
CA THR A 51 2.79 10.78 -1.25
C THR A 51 2.24 9.83 -0.20
N CYS A 52 2.63 8.55 -0.28
CA CYS A 52 2.29 7.55 0.75
C CYS A 52 2.74 8.01 2.15
N SER A 53 3.93 8.61 2.25
CA SER A 53 4.49 9.11 3.50
C SER A 53 3.63 10.20 4.13
N GLN A 54 3.19 11.18 3.35
CA GLN A 54 2.31 12.26 3.82
C GLN A 54 0.97 11.70 4.31
N ARG A 55 0.37 10.77 3.55
CA ARG A 55 -0.89 10.13 3.96
C ARG A 55 -0.75 9.30 5.23
N ALA A 56 0.35 8.55 5.39
CA ALA A 56 0.62 7.79 6.61
C ALA A 56 0.80 8.72 7.83
N LEU A 57 1.60 9.78 7.68
CA LEU A 57 1.84 10.76 8.74
C LEU A 57 0.55 11.46 9.17
N LEU A 58 -0.35 11.78 8.24
CA LEU A 58 -1.65 12.37 8.56
C LEU A 58 -2.51 11.46 9.46
N LEU A 59 -2.42 10.15 9.30
CA LEU A 59 -3.17 9.20 10.13
C LEU A 59 -2.49 8.89 11.47
N SER A 60 -1.19 9.10 11.57
CA SER A 60 -0.37 8.67 12.72
C SER A 60 -0.83 9.22 14.07
N PRO A 61 -1.29 10.48 14.24
CA PRO A 61 -1.74 11.00 15.53
C PRO A 61 -2.99 10.29 16.09
N LYS A 62 -3.78 9.66 15.21
CA LYS A 62 -4.97 8.88 15.57
C LYS A 62 -4.73 7.39 15.74
N LEU A 63 -3.49 6.94 15.46
CA LEU A 63 -3.13 5.52 15.49
C LEU A 63 -2.90 5.08 16.94
N PRO A 64 -3.70 4.12 17.47
CA PRO A 64 -3.46 3.58 18.80
C PRO A 64 -2.11 2.87 18.89
N LYS A 65 -1.51 2.86 20.09
CA LYS A 65 -0.25 2.14 20.34
C LYS A 65 -0.42 0.65 20.00
N TYR A 66 0.63 0.06 19.40
CA TYR A 66 0.68 -1.36 19.02
C TYR A 66 -0.36 -1.77 17.97
N THR A 67 -0.81 -0.83 17.15
CA THR A 67 -1.69 -1.11 16.02
C THR A 67 -1.02 -0.78 14.69
N TYR A 68 -1.59 -1.29 13.61
CA TYR A 68 -1.15 -1.06 12.24
C TYR A 68 -2.31 -0.49 11.43
N ILE A 69 -2.05 0.45 10.54
CA ILE A 69 -3.04 0.90 9.57
C ILE A 69 -3.45 -0.30 8.71
N PHE A 70 -4.78 -0.50 8.54
CA PHE A 70 -5.34 -1.70 7.94
C PHE A 70 -6.46 -1.37 6.94
N GLY A 71 -6.86 -2.35 6.13
CA GLY A 71 -8.04 -2.28 5.25
C GLY A 71 -8.07 -1.06 4.34
N ALA A 72 -9.21 -0.38 4.28
CA ALA A 72 -9.40 0.80 3.42
C ALA A 72 -8.45 1.95 3.78
N SER A 73 -8.07 2.11 5.05
CA SER A 73 -7.09 3.13 5.45
C SER A 73 -5.70 2.83 4.90
N ALA A 74 -5.27 1.56 4.91
CA ALA A 74 -4.00 1.15 4.32
C ALA A 74 -4.04 1.26 2.78
N TRP A 75 -5.14 0.86 2.17
CA TRP A 75 -5.35 1.05 0.72
C TRP A 75 -5.15 2.51 0.32
N TRP A 76 -5.83 3.42 1.03
CA TRP A 76 -5.67 4.85 0.76
C TRP A 76 -4.23 5.34 0.99
N VAL A 77 -3.56 4.89 2.04
CA VAL A 77 -2.15 5.26 2.28
C VAL A 77 -1.28 4.89 1.08
N HIS A 78 -1.45 3.70 0.53
CA HIS A 78 -0.64 3.24 -0.60
C HIS A 78 -1.02 3.89 -1.94
N THR A 79 -2.31 4.02 -2.23
CA THR A 79 -2.80 4.43 -3.57
C THR A 79 -3.25 5.88 -3.66
N GLY A 80 -3.72 6.46 -2.55
CA GLY A 80 -4.41 7.74 -2.54
C GLY A 80 -5.89 7.66 -2.90
N GLU A 81 -6.38 6.49 -3.28
CA GLU A 81 -7.77 6.28 -3.68
C GLU A 81 -8.68 6.02 -2.48
N ASN A 82 -9.90 6.55 -2.53
CA ASN A 82 -10.96 6.32 -1.55
C ASN A 82 -10.52 6.70 -0.12
N PRO A 83 -10.36 8.01 0.18
CA PRO A 83 -9.94 8.47 1.49
C PRO A 83 -10.89 7.97 2.60
N PRO A 84 -10.35 7.44 3.71
CA PRO A 84 -11.15 6.81 4.74
C PRO A 84 -11.95 7.86 5.54
N GLN A 85 -13.22 7.55 5.80
CA GLN A 85 -14.06 8.34 6.72
C GLN A 85 -13.81 7.95 8.19
N ARG A 86 -13.37 6.72 8.43
CA ARG A 86 -12.95 6.20 9.73
C ARG A 86 -11.62 5.47 9.59
N LEU A 87 -10.76 5.63 10.60
CA LEU A 87 -9.48 4.95 10.60
C LEU A 87 -9.67 3.45 10.89
N GLN A 88 -9.26 2.61 9.94
CA GLN A 88 -9.23 1.16 10.12
C GLN A 88 -7.84 0.73 10.56
N VAL A 89 -7.78 -0.03 11.64
CA VAL A 89 -6.53 -0.53 12.22
C VAL A 89 -6.64 -2.00 12.57
N CYS A 90 -5.51 -2.69 12.57
CA CYS A 90 -5.44 -4.03 13.14
C CYS A 90 -4.48 -4.09 14.33
N ALA A 91 -4.75 -5.02 15.24
CA ALA A 91 -3.91 -5.33 16.38
C ALA A 91 -3.90 -6.82 16.66
N ASN A 92 -2.80 -7.30 17.24
CA ASN A 92 -2.71 -8.70 17.70
C ASN A 92 -3.60 -8.95 18.92
N LEU A 93 -3.65 -7.96 19.82
CA LEU A 93 -4.44 -8.00 21.05
C LEU A 93 -5.29 -6.74 21.15
N VAL A 94 -6.60 -6.92 21.22
CA VAL A 94 -7.53 -5.82 21.48
C VAL A 94 -7.79 -5.75 22.97
N ARG A 95 -7.28 -4.72 23.64
CA ARG A 95 -7.48 -4.50 25.09
C ARG A 95 -8.62 -3.53 25.42
N SER A 96 -9.08 -2.76 24.43
CA SER A 96 -10.16 -1.78 24.63
C SER A 96 -10.91 -1.52 23.33
N SER A 97 -12.17 -1.14 23.44
CA SER A 97 -12.97 -0.62 22.32
C SER A 97 -12.65 0.86 22.10
N TRP A 98 -11.96 1.20 21.03
CA TRP A 98 -11.72 2.58 20.64
C TRP A 98 -12.88 3.05 19.78
N ARG A 99 -13.70 3.96 20.31
CA ARG A 99 -14.89 4.45 19.59
C ARG A 99 -14.58 5.23 18.31
N SER A 100 -13.34 5.73 18.19
CA SER A 100 -12.91 6.57 17.05
C SER A 100 -12.27 5.80 15.90
N VAL A 101 -11.99 4.49 16.06
CA VAL A 101 -11.33 3.67 15.06
C VAL A 101 -12.07 2.35 14.85
N ASP A 102 -12.03 1.83 13.62
CA ASP A 102 -12.55 0.51 13.30
C ASP A 102 -11.41 -0.51 13.50
N MET A 103 -11.48 -1.26 14.59
CA MET A 103 -10.42 -2.17 14.98
C MET A 103 -10.72 -3.61 14.56
N VAL A 104 -9.78 -4.22 13.86
CA VAL A 104 -9.81 -5.61 13.46
C VAL A 104 -8.75 -6.38 14.25
N ARG A 105 -9.13 -7.49 14.87
CA ARG A 105 -8.18 -8.37 15.54
C ARG A 105 -7.59 -9.34 14.50
N ARG A 106 -6.32 -9.16 14.20
CA ARG A 106 -5.57 -10.07 13.33
C ARG A 106 -4.12 -10.20 13.78
N GLN A 107 -3.63 -11.42 13.68
CA GLN A 107 -2.21 -11.72 13.80
C GLN A 107 -1.66 -11.96 12.41
N LEU A 108 -0.82 -11.05 11.95
CA LEU A 108 -0.14 -11.12 10.67
C LEU A 108 1.36 -11.26 10.93
N PRO A 109 2.11 -11.98 10.09
CA PRO A 109 3.55 -12.03 10.20
C PRO A 109 4.20 -10.70 9.82
N ALA A 110 5.43 -10.49 10.28
CA ALA A 110 6.18 -9.25 10.03
C ALA A 110 6.33 -8.92 8.55
N SER A 111 6.36 -9.93 7.68
CA SER A 111 6.43 -9.75 6.23
C SER A 111 5.19 -9.09 5.60
N GLN A 112 4.09 -9.02 6.33
CA GLN A 112 2.84 -8.37 5.88
C GLN A 112 2.71 -6.92 6.36
N TYR A 113 3.72 -6.40 7.03
CA TYR A 113 3.78 -5.01 7.50
C TYR A 113 4.89 -4.25 6.80
N ALA A 114 4.63 -2.96 6.59
CA ALA A 114 5.60 -1.99 6.11
C ALA A 114 5.67 -0.80 7.08
N GLN A 115 6.82 -0.16 7.17
CA GLN A 115 6.97 1.12 7.85
C GLN A 115 6.98 2.23 6.80
N ILE A 116 5.95 3.05 6.77
CA ILE A 116 5.82 4.17 5.84
C ILE A 116 6.07 5.45 6.63
N ALA A 117 7.22 6.07 6.43
CA ALA A 117 7.69 7.22 7.23
C ALA A 117 7.63 6.97 8.75
N GLY A 118 7.97 5.75 9.18
CA GLY A 118 7.92 5.35 10.60
C GLY A 118 6.51 4.96 11.11
N VAL A 119 5.49 5.04 10.28
CA VAL A 119 4.11 4.67 10.63
C VAL A 119 3.85 3.22 10.23
N PRO A 120 3.45 2.34 11.17
CA PRO A 120 3.20 0.95 10.86
C PRO A 120 1.92 0.78 10.02
N CYS A 121 2.05 0.15 8.87
CA CYS A 121 0.97 -0.08 7.90
C CYS A 121 1.07 -1.51 7.36
N ILE A 122 -0.02 -2.14 6.97
CA ILE A 122 0.05 -3.39 6.21
C ILE A 122 0.62 -3.11 4.81
N CYS A 123 1.25 -4.12 4.19
CA CYS A 123 1.78 -3.99 2.84
C CYS A 123 0.66 -3.79 1.81
N LEU A 124 1.01 -3.20 0.66
CA LEU A 124 0.07 -2.90 -0.43
C LEU A 124 -0.67 -4.13 -0.91
N GLU A 125 0.03 -5.25 -1.08
CA GLU A 125 -0.53 -6.50 -1.57
C GLU A 125 -1.61 -7.05 -0.63
N HIS A 126 -1.36 -6.99 0.68
CA HIS A 126 -2.35 -7.42 1.66
C HIS A 126 -3.56 -6.49 1.68
N ALA A 127 -3.34 -5.17 1.64
CA ALA A 127 -4.42 -4.18 1.57
C ALA A 127 -5.28 -4.38 0.31
N ALA A 128 -4.65 -4.63 -0.84
CA ALA A 128 -5.35 -4.90 -2.10
C ALA A 128 -6.24 -6.13 -2.01
N LEU A 129 -5.74 -7.23 -1.44
CA LEU A 129 -6.52 -8.47 -1.31
C LEU A 129 -7.68 -8.32 -0.33
N GLU A 130 -7.51 -7.62 0.79
CA GLU A 130 -8.61 -7.30 1.71
C GLU A 130 -9.69 -6.48 1.00
N MET A 131 -9.30 -5.44 0.27
CA MET A 131 -10.25 -4.62 -0.50
C MET A 131 -10.96 -5.43 -1.59
N ALA A 132 -10.23 -6.28 -2.33
CA ALA A 132 -10.80 -7.13 -3.37
C ALA A 132 -11.82 -8.14 -2.81
N LEU A 133 -11.53 -8.73 -1.63
CA LEU A 133 -12.44 -9.64 -0.94
C LEU A 133 -13.77 -8.97 -0.58
N HIS A 134 -13.73 -7.73 -0.12
CA HIS A 134 -14.94 -6.97 0.24
C HIS A 134 -15.72 -6.49 -0.99
N ALA A 135 -15.03 -6.16 -2.07
CA ALA A 135 -15.63 -5.62 -3.29
C ALA A 135 -16.22 -6.69 -4.23
N GLY A 136 -15.78 -7.96 -4.09
CA GLY A 136 -16.19 -9.05 -4.97
C GLY A 136 -15.40 -9.11 -6.28
N ARG A 137 -15.69 -10.14 -7.11
CA ARG A 137 -14.84 -10.52 -8.26
C ARG A 137 -14.66 -9.40 -9.30
N VAL A 138 -15.73 -8.71 -9.66
CA VAL A 138 -15.68 -7.69 -10.73
C VAL A 138 -14.81 -6.49 -10.30
N GLN A 139 -15.13 -5.90 -9.17
CA GLN A 139 -14.38 -4.77 -8.63
C GLN A 139 -13.01 -5.19 -8.12
N GLY A 140 -12.87 -6.42 -7.60
CA GLY A 140 -11.61 -6.99 -7.16
C GLY A 140 -10.55 -7.02 -8.25
N ARG A 141 -10.97 -7.24 -9.52
CA ARG A 141 -10.07 -7.16 -10.67
C ARG A 141 -9.43 -5.77 -10.79
N GLU A 142 -10.22 -4.72 -10.74
CA GLU A 142 -9.72 -3.34 -10.83
C GLU A 142 -8.82 -2.97 -9.65
N ILE A 143 -9.16 -3.43 -8.44
CA ILE A 143 -8.35 -3.23 -7.25
C ILE A 143 -6.96 -3.87 -7.41
N ILE A 144 -6.89 -5.13 -7.90
CA ILE A 144 -5.61 -5.80 -8.14
C ILE A 144 -4.80 -5.08 -9.23
N LEU A 145 -5.43 -4.66 -10.33
CA LEU A 145 -4.76 -3.88 -11.38
C LEU A 145 -4.24 -2.54 -10.85
N THR A 146 -5.02 -1.85 -10.03
CA THR A 146 -4.57 -0.61 -9.38
C THR A 146 -3.39 -0.88 -8.44
N ALA A 147 -3.44 -1.93 -7.62
CA ALA A 147 -2.31 -2.31 -6.79
C ALA A 147 -1.03 -2.53 -7.62
N CYS A 148 -1.14 -3.20 -8.76
CA CYS A 148 0.01 -3.41 -9.67
C CYS A 148 0.57 -2.09 -10.22
N ARG A 149 -0.28 -1.11 -10.55
CA ARG A 149 0.18 0.24 -10.95
C ARG A 149 0.95 0.95 -9.84
N HIS A 150 0.65 0.64 -8.58
CA HIS A 150 1.33 1.16 -7.39
C HIS A 150 2.48 0.27 -6.89
N GLY A 151 2.90 -0.73 -7.67
CA GLY A 151 4.09 -1.53 -7.41
C GLY A 151 3.86 -2.90 -6.77
N ALA A 152 2.60 -3.32 -6.57
CA ALA A 152 2.32 -4.69 -6.15
C ALA A 152 2.75 -5.69 -7.23
N ASN A 153 3.31 -6.81 -6.80
CA ASN A 153 3.77 -7.84 -7.70
C ASN A 153 3.12 -9.20 -7.41
N ARG A 154 3.20 -10.11 -8.39
CA ARG A 154 2.60 -11.44 -8.30
C ARG A 154 3.04 -12.22 -7.06
N SER A 155 4.33 -12.22 -6.76
CA SER A 155 4.88 -12.97 -5.62
C SER A 155 4.34 -12.45 -4.29
N GLY A 156 4.32 -11.12 -4.12
CA GLY A 156 3.75 -10.45 -2.94
C GLY A 156 2.26 -10.73 -2.77
N LEU A 157 1.48 -10.65 -3.87
CA LEU A 157 0.04 -10.96 -3.85
C LEU A 157 -0.22 -12.43 -3.47
N LEU A 158 0.51 -13.39 -4.03
CA LEU A 158 0.36 -14.80 -3.67
C LEU A 158 0.80 -15.07 -2.24
N THR A 159 1.85 -14.41 -1.78
CA THR A 159 2.29 -14.50 -0.38
C THR A 159 1.20 -13.96 0.55
N ALA A 160 0.67 -12.79 0.29
CA ALA A 160 -0.42 -12.20 1.07
C ALA A 160 -1.68 -13.08 1.03
N PHE A 161 -2.02 -13.65 -0.13
CA PHE A 161 -3.15 -14.57 -0.30
C PHE A 161 -3.04 -15.82 0.58
N ASN A 162 -1.84 -16.39 0.73
CA ASN A 162 -1.64 -17.56 1.60
C ASN A 162 -2.00 -17.27 3.07
N TYR A 163 -1.82 -16.04 3.54
CA TYR A 163 -2.25 -15.64 4.89
C TYR A 163 -3.76 -15.39 5.00
N LEU A 164 -4.43 -15.13 3.87
CA LEU A 164 -5.89 -14.98 3.82
C LEU A 164 -6.61 -16.31 3.61
N ARG A 165 -5.94 -17.30 3.00
CA ARG A 165 -6.52 -18.60 2.56
C ARG A 165 -7.20 -19.39 3.69
N GLY A 166 -6.68 -19.31 4.92
CA GLY A 166 -7.29 -19.98 6.08
C GLY A 166 -8.64 -19.41 6.53
N ARG A 167 -9.11 -18.29 5.96
CA ARG A 167 -10.30 -17.55 6.39
C ARG A 167 -11.36 -17.39 5.31
N SER A 168 -11.06 -17.73 4.07
CA SER A 168 -11.95 -17.46 2.96
C SER A 168 -11.90 -18.58 1.93
N ARG A 169 -13.08 -19.04 1.50
CA ARG A 169 -13.25 -19.97 0.36
C ARG A 169 -13.00 -19.29 -1.01
N ASN A 170 -12.21 -18.23 -1.04
CA ASN A 170 -12.09 -17.35 -2.21
C ASN A 170 -10.99 -17.81 -3.17
N GLY A 171 -11.05 -19.04 -3.65
CA GLY A 171 -10.17 -19.54 -4.72
C GLY A 171 -10.18 -18.67 -6.00
N TRP A 172 -11.25 -17.87 -6.18
CA TRP A 172 -11.34 -16.93 -7.30
C TRP A 172 -10.26 -15.82 -7.27
N LEU A 173 -9.76 -15.42 -6.09
CA LEU A 173 -8.67 -14.45 -5.99
C LEU A 173 -7.36 -15.02 -6.51
N GLU A 174 -7.04 -16.28 -6.17
CA GLU A 174 -5.86 -16.96 -6.69
C GLU A 174 -5.92 -17.09 -8.22
N GLN A 175 -7.08 -17.49 -8.74
CA GLN A 175 -7.32 -17.54 -10.17
C GLN A 175 -7.12 -16.16 -10.81
N LEU A 176 -7.71 -15.12 -10.21
CA LEU A 176 -7.61 -13.76 -10.71
C LEU A 176 -6.16 -13.25 -10.72
N ILE A 177 -5.38 -13.51 -9.67
CA ILE A 177 -3.96 -13.15 -9.63
C ILE A 177 -3.19 -13.85 -10.76
N ASN A 178 -3.46 -15.13 -10.98
CA ASN A 178 -2.81 -15.91 -12.04
C ASN A 178 -3.22 -15.47 -13.44
N GLU A 179 -4.47 -15.06 -13.64
CA GLU A 179 -4.98 -14.50 -14.90
C GLU A 179 -4.33 -13.15 -15.23
N LEU A 180 -4.28 -12.24 -14.23
CA LEU A 180 -3.77 -10.88 -14.43
C LEU A 180 -2.26 -10.79 -14.49
N LEU A 181 -1.58 -11.65 -13.77
CA LEU A 181 -0.12 -11.66 -13.60
C LEU A 181 0.42 -13.07 -13.90
N PRO A 182 0.40 -13.50 -15.15
CA PRO A 182 0.94 -14.82 -15.50
C PRO A 182 2.40 -14.94 -15.06
N ALA A 183 2.80 -16.13 -14.64
CA ALA A 183 4.20 -16.39 -14.32
C ALA A 183 5.04 -16.08 -15.56
N VAL A 184 6.02 -15.20 -15.42
CA VAL A 184 7.04 -15.03 -16.45
C VAL A 184 7.80 -16.35 -16.49
N ILE A 185 7.51 -17.17 -17.48
CA ILE A 185 8.31 -18.36 -17.79
C ILE A 185 9.63 -17.79 -18.28
N SER A 186 10.63 -17.75 -17.40
CA SER A 186 12.02 -17.57 -17.83
C SER A 186 12.36 -18.80 -18.68
N THR A 187 12.14 -18.67 -19.97
CA THR A 187 12.77 -19.57 -20.95
C THR A 187 14.26 -19.31 -20.81
N ARG A 188 14.90 -20.03 -19.89
CA ARG A 188 16.32 -20.35 -20.05
C ARG A 188 16.39 -21.09 -21.35
N THR A 189 16.70 -20.37 -22.41
CA THR A 189 17.25 -20.97 -23.62
C THR A 189 18.46 -21.78 -23.18
N LEU A 190 18.26 -23.08 -23.08
CA LEU A 190 19.36 -24.05 -23.14
C LEU A 190 20.02 -23.81 -24.49
N GLY A 191 21.01 -22.95 -24.51
CA GLY A 191 21.93 -22.82 -25.60
C GLY A 191 22.74 -24.12 -25.70
N THR A 192 22.22 -25.05 -26.43
CA THR A 192 23.03 -26.11 -27.05
C THR A 192 23.93 -25.42 -28.06
N GLY A 193 25.07 -24.98 -27.61
CA GLY A 193 26.14 -24.46 -28.45
C GLY A 193 27.29 -25.43 -28.42
N SER A 194 27.17 -26.53 -29.14
CA SER A 194 28.31 -27.23 -29.65
C SER A 194 28.81 -26.48 -30.88
N ALA A 195 30.01 -25.98 -30.83
CA ALA A 195 30.89 -25.87 -31.98
C ALA A 195 32.33 -25.63 -31.50
N ALA A 196 33.12 -26.67 -31.66
CA ALA A 196 34.58 -26.61 -31.64
C ALA A 196 35.08 -25.59 -32.65
N GLY A 197 35.88 -24.65 -32.19
CA GLY A 197 36.66 -23.75 -33.01
C GLY A 197 38.06 -23.66 -32.43
N ARG A 198 38.91 -24.59 -32.88
CA ARG A 198 40.35 -24.55 -32.75
C ARG A 198 40.84 -23.28 -33.43
N ILE A 199 41.53 -22.41 -32.73
CA ILE A 199 42.35 -21.38 -33.35
C ILE A 199 43.76 -21.50 -32.79
N ASP A 200 44.64 -21.71 -33.76
CA ASP A 200 46.06 -21.97 -33.61
C ASP A 200 46.80 -20.81 -32.98
N THR A 201 47.74 -21.17 -32.14
CA THR A 201 48.83 -20.34 -31.66
C THR A 201 49.70 -19.84 -32.80
N VAL A 202 49.79 -18.55 -33.02
CA VAL A 202 50.89 -17.93 -33.75
C VAL A 202 51.77 -17.18 -32.77
N ASN A 203 52.94 -17.80 -32.54
CA ASN A 203 54.12 -17.17 -31.96
C ASN A 203 54.63 -16.07 -32.90
N LEU A 204 54.83 -14.89 -32.36
CA LEU A 204 55.77 -13.92 -32.92
C LEU A 204 56.53 -13.24 -31.79
N ALA A 205 57.73 -13.81 -31.55
CA ALA A 205 58.82 -13.09 -30.94
C ALA A 205 59.36 -12.08 -31.95
N HIS A 206 59.71 -10.88 -31.55
CA HIS A 206 60.95 -10.15 -31.87
C HIS A 206 60.91 -8.75 -31.24
N ASP A 207 61.89 -8.55 -30.40
CA ASP A 207 62.99 -7.59 -30.44
C ASP A 207 62.64 -6.07 -30.36
N ARG A 208 62.96 -5.48 -29.29
CA ARG A 208 64.07 -4.60 -28.91
C ARG A 208 63.74 -3.85 -27.61
#